data_643831741ccaa2d0f9d628b598cbbe1e
#
_entry.id   643831741ccaa2d0f9d628b598cbbe1e
#
_cell.length_a   1.000
_cell.length_b   1.000
_cell.length_c   1.000
_cell.angle_alpha   90.00
_cell.angle_beta   90.00
_cell.angle_gamma   90.00
#
_symmetry.space_group_name_H-M   'P 1'
#
loop_
_entity.id
_entity.type
_entity.pdbx_description
1 polymer ?
#
loop_
_entity_poly.entity_id
_entity_poly.type
_entity_poly.pdbx_seq_one_letter_code
_entity_poly.pdbx_strand_id
1 'polypeptide(L)'
;MKKILLTAFIAFSTLLASAQFMVITNYDNEFYDGKSMNALTGDLGIGYMVNDVFTVGIANGTTTPDGYDLWVRYNITQVEGAYASLKMPTEDGSENMKIGLGFAFNVWNNLYVEPNYSMPTSENDNGDREGTFNFGLSYRF
;
A
#
# COMPACT_ATOMS: atom_id res chain seq x y z
N MET A 1 26.58 -11.95 -15.06
CA MET A 1 25.92 -11.65 -13.77
C MET A 1 26.35 -10.31 -13.17
N LYS A 2 27.65 -10.03 -13.02
CA LYS A 2 28.12 -8.75 -12.44
C LYS A 2 27.67 -7.50 -13.22
N LYS A 3 27.59 -7.58 -14.54
CA LYS A 3 27.13 -6.46 -15.40
C LYS A 3 25.64 -6.19 -15.25
N ILE A 4 24.81 -7.23 -15.09
CA ILE A 4 23.35 -7.10 -14.87
C ILE A 4 23.09 -6.50 -13.50
N LEU A 5 23.83 -6.91 -12.48
CA LEU A 5 23.71 -6.37 -11.14
C LEU A 5 24.09 -4.88 -11.08
N LEU A 6 25.16 -4.50 -11.77
CA LEU A 6 25.60 -3.11 -11.86
C LEU A 6 24.60 -2.24 -12.63
N THR A 7 24.05 -2.75 -13.73
CA THR A 7 23.03 -2.04 -14.51
C THR A 7 21.74 -1.88 -13.69
N ALA A 8 21.32 -2.92 -12.97
CA ALA A 8 20.18 -2.87 -12.08
C ALA A 8 20.40 -1.86 -10.94
N PHE A 9 21.60 -1.82 -10.35
CA PHE A 9 21.95 -0.88 -9.30
C PHE A 9 21.96 0.58 -9.79
N ILE A 10 22.51 0.84 -10.99
CA ILE A 10 22.52 2.16 -11.61
C ILE A 10 21.08 2.60 -11.95
N ALA A 11 20.28 1.70 -12.53
CA ALA A 11 18.86 1.98 -12.81
C ALA A 11 18.08 2.26 -11.53
N PHE A 12 18.34 1.52 -10.46
CA PHE A 12 17.69 1.72 -9.16
C PHE A 12 18.12 3.05 -8.52
N SER A 13 19.40 3.41 -8.62
CA SER A 13 19.91 4.69 -8.08
C SER A 13 19.39 5.91 -8.85
N THR A 14 19.18 5.80 -10.16
CA THR A 14 18.57 6.88 -10.96
C THR A 14 17.07 7.05 -10.65
N LEU A 15 16.37 5.97 -10.35
CA LEU A 15 14.98 6.01 -9.89
C LEU A 15 14.85 6.67 -8.51
N LEU A 16 15.77 6.39 -7.59
CA LEU A 16 15.79 7.04 -6.27
C LEU A 16 16.06 8.55 -6.37
N ALA A 17 16.85 8.98 -7.35
CA ALA A 17 17.15 10.40 -7.56
C ALA A 17 15.96 11.23 -8.06
N SER A 18 14.88 10.60 -8.55
CA SER A 18 13.69 11.27 -9.07
C SER A 18 12.58 11.48 -8.02
N ALA A 19 12.81 11.14 -6.75
CA ALA A 19 11.86 11.33 -5.63
C ALA A 19 10.43 10.80 -5.93
N GLN A 20 10.34 9.61 -6.53
CA GLN A 20 9.08 9.01 -6.97
C GLN A 20 8.71 7.73 -6.21
N PHE A 21 9.35 7.50 -5.06
CA PHE A 21 9.07 6.35 -4.22
C PHE A 21 8.30 6.73 -2.97
N MET A 22 7.44 5.83 -2.53
CA MET A 22 6.82 5.92 -1.22
C MET A 22 6.90 4.59 -0.49
N VAL A 23 7.09 4.66 0.80
CA VAL A 23 6.93 3.53 1.72
C VAL A 23 5.61 3.72 2.44
N ILE A 24 4.80 2.68 2.49
CA ILE A 24 3.52 2.69 3.19
C ILE A 24 3.47 1.58 4.23
N THR A 25 2.74 1.81 5.29
CA THR A 25 2.31 0.78 6.24
C THR A 25 0.89 1.09 6.68
N ASN A 26 0.08 0.07 6.90
CA ASN A 26 -1.23 0.20 7.52
C ASN A 26 -1.20 -0.47 8.89
N TYR A 27 -1.78 0.19 9.87
CA TYR A 27 -2.05 -0.39 11.16
C TYR A 27 -3.36 -1.17 11.07
N ASP A 28 -3.28 -2.49 11.11
CA ASP A 28 -4.44 -3.36 11.13
C ASP A 28 -4.77 -3.74 12.58
N ASN A 29 -6.00 -3.41 13.00
CA ASN A 29 -6.46 -3.65 14.36
C ASN A 29 -6.69 -5.15 14.66
N GLU A 30 -6.79 -6.00 13.64
CA GLU A 30 -6.92 -7.46 13.80
C GLU A 30 -5.62 -8.13 14.26
N PHE A 31 -4.47 -7.47 14.09
CA PHE A 31 -3.18 -7.93 14.60
C PHE A 31 -2.90 -7.55 16.06
N TYR A 32 -3.88 -6.99 16.77
CA TYR A 32 -3.72 -6.53 18.14
C TYR A 32 -3.81 -7.68 19.15
N ASP A 33 -2.91 -8.65 19.03
CA ASP A 33 -2.70 -9.69 20.04
C ASP A 33 -1.36 -9.46 20.79
N GLY A 34 -1.17 -8.24 21.27
CA GLY A 34 -0.07 -7.88 22.17
C GLY A 34 1.32 -7.73 21.52
N LYS A 35 1.43 -7.75 20.20
CA LYS A 35 2.70 -7.62 19.47
C LYS A 35 2.72 -6.42 18.54
N SER A 36 2.82 -5.23 19.12
CA SER A 36 2.72 -3.94 18.43
C SER A 36 3.68 -3.72 17.25
N MET A 37 4.82 -4.40 17.17
CA MET A 37 5.75 -4.28 16.03
C MET A 37 5.25 -5.01 14.79
N ASN A 38 4.59 -6.15 14.94
CA ASN A 38 4.04 -6.90 13.81
C ASN A 38 2.83 -6.20 13.17
N ALA A 39 2.09 -5.40 13.93
CA ALA A 39 0.99 -4.62 13.43
C ALA A 39 1.42 -3.51 12.45
N LEU A 40 2.63 -2.96 12.65
CA LEU A 40 3.20 -1.92 11.77
C LEU A 40 3.94 -2.50 10.56
N THR A 41 4.50 -3.70 10.68
CA THR A 41 5.30 -4.33 9.62
C THR A 41 4.52 -5.33 8.79
N GLY A 42 3.38 -5.79 9.27
CA GLY A 42 2.55 -6.78 8.60
C GLY A 42 2.02 -6.34 7.22
N ASP A 43 1.79 -5.06 7.04
CA ASP A 43 1.33 -4.48 5.77
C ASP A 43 2.31 -3.40 5.26
N LEU A 44 3.60 -3.66 5.41
CA LEU A 44 4.66 -2.79 4.89
C LEU A 44 4.71 -2.92 3.37
N GLY A 45 4.65 -1.78 2.68
CA GLY A 45 4.69 -1.73 1.22
C GLY A 45 5.63 -0.66 0.70
N ILE A 46 6.01 -0.87 -0.55
CA ILE A 46 6.78 0.08 -1.35
C ILE A 46 5.99 0.42 -2.60
N GLY A 47 5.92 1.70 -2.95
CA GLY A 47 5.26 2.18 -4.15
C GLY A 47 6.14 3.07 -5.00
N TYR A 48 5.84 3.06 -6.28
CA TYR A 48 6.40 3.97 -7.28
C TYR A 48 5.30 4.91 -7.78
N MET A 49 5.49 6.19 -7.58
CA MET A 49 4.59 7.23 -8.08
C MET A 49 4.86 7.42 -9.59
N VAL A 50 4.01 6.82 -10.41
CA VAL A 50 4.12 6.90 -11.88
C VAL A 50 3.93 8.33 -12.36
N ASN A 51 3.03 9.04 -11.70
CA ASN A 51 2.76 10.47 -11.89
C ASN A 51 2.01 11.00 -10.65
N ASP A 52 1.56 12.24 -10.70
CA ASP A 52 0.83 12.88 -9.58
C ASP A 52 -0.52 12.19 -9.25
N VAL A 53 -1.03 11.38 -10.18
CA VAL A 53 -2.34 10.74 -10.07
C VAL A 53 -2.22 9.27 -9.68
N PHE A 54 -1.25 8.54 -10.25
CA PHE A 54 -1.12 7.09 -10.08
C PHE A 54 0.14 6.69 -9.34
N THR A 55 -0.03 5.80 -8.38
CA THR A 55 1.06 5.08 -7.71
C THR A 55 0.78 3.58 -7.80
N VAL A 56 1.81 2.80 -8.10
CA VAL A 56 1.75 1.33 -8.13
C VAL A 56 2.77 0.77 -7.15
N GLY A 57 2.48 -0.35 -6.54
CA GLY A 57 3.41 -0.90 -5.56
C GLY A 57 3.14 -2.34 -5.19
N ILE A 58 4.01 -2.81 -4.32
CA ILE A 58 3.94 -4.13 -3.69
C ILE A 58 3.96 -3.95 -2.17
N ALA A 59 3.27 -4.82 -1.47
CA ALA A 59 3.27 -4.87 -0.01
C ALA A 59 3.42 -6.31 0.47
N ASN A 60 3.72 -6.49 1.75
CA ASN A 60 3.65 -7.82 2.35
C ASN A 60 2.24 -8.38 2.22
N GLY A 61 2.14 -9.68 1.96
CA GLY A 61 0.85 -10.35 1.81
C GLY A 61 0.05 -10.37 3.10
N THR A 62 -1.20 -9.96 3.00
CA THR A 62 -2.13 -9.99 4.13
C THR A 62 -2.85 -11.33 4.25
N THR A 63 -2.87 -12.12 3.17
CA THR A 63 -3.56 -13.42 3.12
C THR A 63 -2.63 -14.59 3.42
N THR A 64 -1.35 -14.49 3.05
CA THR A 64 -0.35 -15.52 3.30
C THR A 64 0.95 -14.91 3.78
N PRO A 65 1.64 -15.49 4.78
CA PRO A 65 2.88 -14.93 5.34
C PRO A 65 4.02 -14.77 4.32
N ASP A 66 4.01 -15.57 3.27
CA ASP A 66 5.05 -15.59 2.22
C ASP A 66 4.57 -14.97 0.89
N GLY A 67 3.34 -14.44 0.85
CA GLY A 67 2.75 -13.82 -0.33
C GLY A 67 3.06 -12.32 -0.42
N TYR A 68 2.73 -11.75 -1.56
CA TYR A 68 2.78 -10.31 -1.80
C TYR A 68 1.43 -9.82 -2.27
N ASP A 69 1.13 -8.58 -1.93
CA ASP A 69 -0.03 -7.87 -2.45
C ASP A 69 0.45 -6.84 -3.47
N LEU A 70 -0.16 -6.84 -4.64
CA LEU A 70 -0.03 -5.74 -5.60
C LEU A 70 -1.05 -4.67 -5.24
N TRP A 71 -0.66 -3.41 -5.29
CA TRP A 71 -1.58 -2.32 -5.03
C TRP A 71 -1.40 -1.18 -6.03
N VAL A 72 -2.51 -0.52 -6.28
CA VAL A 72 -2.59 0.69 -7.12
C VAL A 72 -3.33 1.74 -6.32
N ARG A 73 -2.83 2.98 -6.38
CA ARG A 73 -3.48 4.15 -5.80
C ARG A 73 -3.77 5.17 -6.89
N TYR A 74 -4.95 5.71 -6.84
CA TYR A 74 -5.41 6.82 -7.67
C TYR A 74 -5.67 8.03 -6.76
N ASN A 75 -4.88 9.11 -6.92
CA ASN A 75 -5.10 10.35 -6.19
C ASN A 75 -6.25 11.13 -6.85
N ILE A 76 -7.25 11.47 -6.06
CA ILE A 76 -8.43 12.21 -6.53
C ILE A 76 -8.05 13.70 -6.60
N THR A 77 -7.78 14.19 -7.80
CA THR A 77 -7.22 15.55 -8.01
C THR A 77 -8.17 16.67 -7.60
N GLN A 78 -9.46 16.40 -7.52
CA GLN A 78 -10.49 17.36 -7.10
C GLN A 78 -10.53 17.61 -5.60
N VAL A 79 -9.97 16.70 -4.81
CA VAL A 79 -9.95 16.77 -3.34
C VAL A 79 -8.54 16.49 -2.86
N GLU A 80 -7.87 17.52 -2.38
CA GLU A 80 -6.49 17.41 -1.91
C GLU A 80 -6.34 16.33 -0.81
N GLY A 81 -5.40 15.43 -1.01
CA GLY A 81 -5.12 14.32 -0.11
C GLY A 81 -6.03 13.10 -0.28
N ALA A 82 -7.17 13.21 -0.95
CA ALA A 82 -8.05 12.08 -1.16
C ALA A 82 -7.49 11.10 -2.20
N TYR A 83 -7.67 9.80 -1.95
CA TYR A 83 -7.29 8.77 -2.89
C TYR A 83 -8.21 7.56 -2.85
N ALA A 84 -8.28 6.86 -3.97
CA ALA A 84 -8.83 5.52 -4.07
C ALA A 84 -7.69 4.50 -4.20
N SER A 85 -7.87 3.30 -3.71
CA SER A 85 -6.88 2.23 -3.78
C SER A 85 -7.51 0.91 -4.20
N LEU A 86 -6.72 0.11 -4.88
CA LEU A 86 -7.01 -1.27 -5.21
C LEU A 86 -5.84 -2.12 -4.74
N LYS A 87 -6.12 -3.16 -3.98
CA LYS A 87 -5.12 -4.11 -3.47
C LYS A 87 -5.52 -5.51 -3.91
N MET A 88 -4.57 -6.23 -4.48
CA MET A 88 -4.78 -7.56 -5.02
C MET A 88 -3.67 -8.49 -4.52
N PRO A 89 -3.98 -9.48 -3.68
CA PRO A 89 -3.05 -10.54 -3.33
C PRO A 89 -2.57 -11.29 -4.57
N THR A 90 -1.31 -11.71 -4.59
CA THR A 90 -0.76 -12.50 -5.70
C THR A 90 -1.26 -13.94 -5.70
N GLU A 91 -1.67 -14.43 -4.54
CA GLU A 91 -2.35 -15.71 -4.40
C GLU A 91 -3.86 -15.49 -4.29
N ASP A 92 -4.65 -16.18 -5.12
CA ASP A 92 -6.11 -16.08 -5.18
C ASP A 92 -6.62 -14.63 -5.31
N GLY A 93 -5.88 -13.81 -6.08
CA GLY A 93 -6.06 -12.37 -6.15
C GLY A 93 -7.45 -11.90 -6.54
N SER A 94 -8.14 -12.64 -7.40
CA SER A 94 -9.50 -12.29 -7.84
C SER A 94 -10.55 -12.45 -6.72
N GLU A 95 -10.31 -13.35 -5.78
CA GLU A 95 -11.25 -13.64 -4.67
C GLU A 95 -10.98 -12.73 -3.47
N ASN A 96 -9.73 -12.30 -3.29
CA ASN A 96 -9.28 -11.51 -2.12
C ASN A 96 -8.94 -10.06 -2.45
N MET A 97 -9.39 -9.55 -3.58
CA MET A 97 -9.18 -8.16 -3.98
C MET A 97 -9.91 -7.22 -3.03
N LYS A 98 -9.25 -6.10 -2.66
CA LYS A 98 -9.82 -5.06 -1.81
C LYS A 98 -9.80 -3.72 -2.52
N ILE A 99 -10.87 -2.97 -2.39
CA ILE A 99 -10.95 -1.57 -2.81
C ILE A 99 -10.98 -0.69 -1.56
N GLY A 100 -10.40 0.50 -1.66
CA GLY A 100 -10.32 1.42 -0.53
C GLY A 100 -10.43 2.88 -0.94
N LEU A 101 -10.78 3.69 0.03
CA LEU A 101 -10.76 5.15 -0.05
C LEU A 101 -10.02 5.68 1.18
N GLY A 102 -9.23 6.72 1.00
CA GLY A 102 -8.50 7.32 2.11
C GLY A 102 -8.12 8.76 1.88
N PHE A 103 -7.55 9.34 2.91
CA PHE A 103 -6.99 10.68 2.90
C PHE A 103 -5.55 10.64 3.39
N ALA A 104 -4.66 11.35 2.71
CA ALA A 104 -3.27 11.52 3.09
C ALA A 104 -3.07 12.94 3.66
N PHE A 105 -2.81 13.03 4.97
CA PHE A 105 -2.52 14.27 5.66
C PHE A 105 -1.02 14.39 5.89
N ASN A 106 -0.40 15.43 5.32
CA ASN A 106 0.99 15.72 5.60
C ASN A 106 1.13 16.20 7.06
N VAL A 107 1.93 15.49 7.86
CA VAL A 107 2.14 15.81 9.26
C VAL A 107 3.53 16.38 9.53
N TRP A 108 4.52 16.00 8.73
CA TRP A 108 5.87 16.51 8.84
C TRP A 108 6.70 16.18 7.58
N ASN A 109 7.24 17.20 6.92
CA ASN A 109 8.00 17.03 5.68
C ASN A 109 7.27 16.10 4.68
N ASN A 110 7.83 14.92 4.44
CA ASN A 110 7.28 13.91 3.52
C ASN A 110 6.54 12.77 4.24
N LEU A 111 6.26 12.92 5.53
CA LEU A 111 5.51 11.96 6.33
C LEU A 111 4.02 12.29 6.31
N TYR A 112 3.21 11.29 5.98
CA TYR A 112 1.75 11.40 5.89
C TYR A 112 1.09 10.40 6.83
N VAL A 113 0.01 10.83 7.46
CA VAL A 113 -0.96 9.97 8.15
C VAL A 113 -2.13 9.73 7.20
N GLU A 114 -2.53 8.49 7.06
CA GLU A 114 -3.49 8.08 6.04
C GLU A 114 -4.63 7.25 6.64
N PRO A 115 -5.66 7.91 7.25
CA PRO A 115 -6.89 7.21 7.57
C PRO A 115 -7.53 6.71 6.27
N ASN A 116 -7.91 5.44 6.27
CA ASN A 116 -8.52 4.82 5.10
C ASN A 116 -9.54 3.77 5.48
N TYR A 117 -10.45 3.53 4.57
CA TYR A 117 -11.45 2.48 4.66
C TYR A 117 -11.32 1.56 3.47
N SER A 118 -11.24 0.27 3.71
CA SER A 118 -11.14 -0.75 2.67
C SER A 118 -12.19 -1.83 2.84
N MET A 119 -12.64 -2.38 1.73
CA MET A 119 -13.59 -3.50 1.72
C MET A 119 -13.19 -4.52 0.66
N PRO A 120 -13.46 -5.82 0.89
CA PRO A 120 -13.27 -6.84 -0.13
C PRO A 120 -14.24 -6.61 -1.29
N THR A 121 -13.82 -6.97 -2.49
CA THR A 121 -14.69 -6.96 -3.68
C THR A 121 -15.61 -8.17 -3.74
N SER A 122 -15.21 -9.27 -3.11
CA SER A 122 -16.00 -10.50 -2.98
C SER A 122 -16.87 -10.46 -1.72
N GLU A 123 -17.99 -11.14 -1.78
CA GLU A 123 -18.86 -11.36 -0.63
C GLU A 123 -18.35 -12.53 0.20
N ASN A 124 -18.58 -12.48 1.52
CA ASN A 124 -18.31 -13.60 2.40
C ASN A 124 -19.41 -14.69 2.24
N ASP A 125 -19.28 -15.80 2.95
CA ASP A 125 -20.22 -16.94 2.88
C ASP A 125 -21.68 -16.55 3.27
N ASN A 126 -21.87 -15.41 3.93
CA ASN A 126 -23.18 -14.88 4.31
C ASN A 126 -23.74 -13.87 3.29
N GLY A 127 -23.00 -13.57 2.20
CA GLY A 127 -23.37 -12.59 1.19
C GLY A 127 -23.09 -11.14 1.59
N ASP A 128 -22.29 -10.91 2.65
CA ASP A 128 -21.93 -9.60 3.15
C ASP A 128 -20.49 -9.20 2.73
N ARG A 129 -20.24 -7.90 2.65
CA ARG A 129 -18.92 -7.31 2.46
C ARG A 129 -18.58 -6.47 3.68
N GLU A 130 -17.71 -6.99 4.50
CA GLU A 130 -17.25 -6.28 5.69
C GLU A 130 -16.06 -5.40 5.35
N GLY A 131 -16.23 -4.09 5.48
CA GLY A 131 -15.15 -3.13 5.34
C GLY A 131 -14.43 -2.88 6.66
N THR A 132 -13.16 -2.49 6.55
CA THR A 132 -12.30 -2.21 7.69
C THR A 132 -11.78 -0.78 7.61
N PHE A 133 -11.83 -0.07 8.74
CA PHE A 133 -11.21 1.24 8.88
C PHE A 133 -9.78 1.07 9.40
N ASN A 134 -8.81 1.66 8.70
CA ASN A 134 -7.40 1.56 9.02
C ASN A 134 -6.74 2.93 9.15
N PHE A 135 -5.62 2.96 9.87
CA PHE A 135 -4.70 4.09 9.88
C PHE A 135 -3.39 3.68 9.22
N GLY A 136 -3.06 4.36 8.13
CA GLY A 136 -1.80 4.18 7.44
C GLY A 136 -0.80 5.28 7.79
N LEU A 137 0.46 4.96 7.57
CA LEU A 137 1.56 5.91 7.51
C LEU A 137 2.25 5.76 6.17
N SER A 138 2.62 6.87 5.54
CA SER A 138 3.44 6.85 4.34
C SER A 138 4.54 7.88 4.40
N TYR A 139 5.68 7.53 3.82
CA TYR A 139 6.79 8.44 3.60
C TYR A 139 7.08 8.50 2.10
N ARG A 140 7.12 9.72 1.56
CA ARG A 140 7.35 9.97 0.13
C ARG A 140 8.75 10.55 -0.04
N PHE A 141 9.54 9.89 -0.88
CA PHE A 141 10.91 10.32 -1.19
C PHE A 141 10.93 11.30 -2.34
#